data_60411f4eb772f2dbe78247b40d7d54f4
#
_entry.id   60411f4eb772f2dbe78247b40d7d54f4
#
_cell.length_a   1.000
_cell.length_b   1.000
_cell.length_c   1.000
_cell.angle_alpha   90.00
_cell.angle_beta   90.00
_cell.angle_gamma   90.00
#
_symmetry.space_group_name_H-M   'P 1'
#
loop_
_entity.id
_entity.type
_entity.pdbx_description
1 polymer ?
#
loop_
_entity_poly.entity_id
_entity_poly.type
_entity_poly.pdbx_seq_one_letter_code
_entity_poly.pdbx_strand_id
1 'polypeptide(L)'
;WNGEDVMGIFFNEFNRYKKKSESGQVFTPDHITSFMYRLINVNKNDRILDAACGSGAFLVKSMCNMIKESGGVKTKKASDIKKTQLFGIEFDREIFALACANMLIHKDGKTNLEQLDSRTQEACDWIKSKQITKVLMNPPFESKYGCLTIVENVLKNVPEHTKCAFILPDKKLEKDRKGPKLLKHSTLEKIIKLPEKVFSEGVTTSIFIFEAGVPQNGKEIFACYIENDGLETVKNQGRQDI
;
A
#
# COMPACT_ATOMS: atom_id res chain seq x y z
N TRP A 1 -18.49 -1.76 11.45
CA TRP A 1 -17.71 -1.35 10.28
C TRP A 1 -16.22 -1.50 10.56
N ASN A 2 -15.56 -2.47 9.88
CA ASN A 2 -14.19 -2.90 10.17
C ASN A 2 -13.15 -2.42 9.14
N GLY A 3 -13.56 -1.72 8.08
CA GLY A 3 -12.68 -1.28 7.00
C GLY A 3 -12.13 -2.44 6.16
N GLU A 4 -12.95 -3.45 5.92
CA GLU A 4 -12.61 -4.58 5.05
C GLU A 4 -12.61 -4.16 3.59
N ASP A 5 -11.70 -4.72 2.82
CA ASP A 5 -11.65 -4.55 1.36
C ASP A 5 -12.68 -5.46 0.68
N VAL A 6 -13.95 -5.07 0.77
CA VAL A 6 -15.07 -5.87 0.25
C VAL A 6 -14.96 -6.12 -1.25
N MET A 7 -14.53 -5.11 -2.01
CA MET A 7 -14.42 -5.25 -3.46
C MET A 7 -13.20 -6.08 -3.87
N GLY A 8 -12.10 -5.98 -3.14
CA GLY A 8 -10.93 -6.84 -3.37
C GLY A 8 -11.23 -8.31 -3.05
N ILE A 9 -11.94 -8.58 -1.94
CA ILE A 9 -12.40 -9.93 -1.58
C ILE A 9 -13.30 -10.48 -2.68
N PHE A 10 -14.31 -9.72 -3.11
CA PHE A 10 -15.22 -10.12 -4.18
C PHE A 10 -14.45 -10.41 -5.49
N PHE A 11 -13.54 -9.54 -5.89
CA PHE A 11 -12.78 -9.70 -7.12
C PHE A 11 -11.85 -10.92 -7.05
N ASN A 12 -11.20 -11.17 -5.91
CA ASN A 12 -10.37 -12.36 -5.71
C ASN A 12 -11.19 -13.65 -5.84
N GLU A 13 -12.36 -13.72 -5.21
CA GLU A 13 -13.24 -14.88 -5.32
C GLU A 13 -13.77 -15.06 -6.74
N PHE A 14 -14.15 -13.99 -7.42
CA PHE A 14 -14.61 -14.04 -8.80
C PHE A 14 -13.52 -14.53 -9.76
N ASN A 15 -12.27 -14.08 -9.59
CA ASN A 15 -11.15 -14.49 -10.43
C ASN A 15 -10.61 -15.90 -10.10
N ARG A 16 -10.94 -16.47 -8.94
CA ARG A 16 -10.70 -17.88 -8.65
C ARG A 16 -11.33 -18.81 -9.68
N TYR A 17 -12.46 -18.43 -10.25
CA TYR A 17 -13.20 -19.19 -11.24
C TYR A 17 -12.84 -18.83 -12.69
N LYS A 18 -12.15 -17.72 -12.92
CA LYS A 18 -11.58 -17.35 -14.22
C LYS A 18 -10.09 -17.64 -14.23
N LYS A 19 -9.57 -18.22 -15.32
CA LYS A 19 -8.14 -18.38 -15.54
C LYS A 19 -7.44 -17.05 -15.28
N LYS A 20 -6.32 -17.09 -14.50
CA LYS A 20 -5.45 -15.97 -14.09
C LYS A 20 -5.63 -14.70 -14.90
N SER A 21 -6.02 -13.62 -14.24
CA SER A 21 -6.04 -12.31 -14.88
C SER A 21 -4.61 -11.94 -15.29
N GLU A 22 -4.44 -11.47 -16.53
CA GLU A 22 -3.15 -11.05 -17.09
C GLU A 22 -2.57 -9.80 -16.39
N SER A 23 -3.28 -9.24 -15.42
CA SER A 23 -2.96 -7.94 -14.81
C SER A 23 -1.90 -7.97 -13.70
N GLY A 24 -1.42 -9.15 -13.26
CA GLY A 24 -0.41 -9.25 -12.18
C GLY A 24 -0.85 -8.63 -10.84
N GLN A 25 -2.13 -8.37 -10.66
CA GLN A 25 -2.69 -7.69 -9.48
C GLN A 25 -2.76 -8.66 -8.31
N VAL A 26 -2.14 -8.27 -7.20
CA VAL A 26 -2.15 -9.01 -5.94
C VAL A 26 -2.80 -8.13 -4.89
N PHE A 27 -3.93 -8.59 -4.33
CA PHE A 27 -4.61 -7.88 -3.25
C PHE A 27 -3.91 -8.12 -1.91
N THR A 28 -3.79 -7.07 -1.13
CA THR A 28 -3.09 -7.12 0.16
C THR A 28 -4.03 -7.64 1.25
N PRO A 29 -3.66 -8.71 1.98
CA PRO A 29 -4.47 -9.22 3.08
C PRO A 29 -4.70 -8.18 4.18
N ASP A 30 -5.87 -8.21 4.82
CA ASP A 30 -6.29 -7.23 5.84
C ASP A 30 -5.35 -7.14 7.05
N HIS A 31 -4.85 -8.26 7.53
CA HIS A 31 -3.89 -8.29 8.65
C HIS A 31 -2.55 -7.62 8.28
N ILE A 32 -2.12 -7.72 7.03
CA ILE A 32 -0.90 -7.05 6.54
C ILE A 32 -1.12 -5.53 6.41
N THR A 33 -2.28 -5.10 5.87
CA THR A 33 -2.60 -3.67 5.82
C THR A 33 -2.66 -3.05 7.22
N SER A 34 -3.28 -3.76 8.18
CA SER A 34 -3.35 -3.34 9.58
C SER A 34 -1.97 -3.27 10.24
N PHE A 35 -1.11 -4.25 9.97
CA PHE A 35 0.25 -4.28 10.48
C PHE A 35 1.08 -3.12 9.96
N MET A 36 1.07 -2.88 8.65
CA MET A 36 1.81 -1.78 8.03
C MET A 36 1.33 -0.40 8.52
N TYR A 37 0.02 -0.23 8.70
CA TYR A 37 -0.57 0.97 9.28
C TYR A 37 0.05 1.31 10.65
N ARG A 38 0.15 0.30 11.52
CA ARG A 38 0.74 0.45 12.86
C ARG A 38 2.25 0.66 12.81
N LEU A 39 2.93 -0.04 11.90
CA LEU A 39 4.38 -0.05 11.79
C LEU A 39 5.00 1.32 11.52
N ILE A 40 4.29 2.17 10.76
CA ILE A 40 4.72 3.55 10.48
C ILE A 40 3.95 4.59 11.31
N ASN A 41 3.26 4.17 12.37
CA ASN A 41 2.55 5.03 13.30
C ASN A 41 1.57 6.00 12.64
N VAL A 42 0.73 5.51 11.73
CA VAL A 42 -0.34 6.33 11.15
C VAL A 42 -1.34 6.76 12.22
N ASN A 43 -1.77 8.00 12.18
CA ASN A 43 -2.75 8.57 13.09
C ASN A 43 -3.81 9.40 12.34
N LYS A 44 -4.85 9.83 13.05
CA LYS A 44 -5.99 10.56 12.48
C LYS A 44 -5.66 11.86 11.77
N ASN A 45 -4.45 12.41 11.93
CA ASN A 45 -4.03 13.67 11.31
C ASN A 45 -3.19 13.46 10.05
N ASP A 46 -2.80 12.22 9.76
CA ASP A 46 -1.98 11.90 8.61
C ASP A 46 -2.74 12.06 7.28
N ARG A 47 -1.98 12.29 6.23
CA ARG A 47 -2.41 12.33 4.83
C ARG A 47 -1.76 11.13 4.14
N ILE A 48 -2.58 10.15 3.78
CA ILE A 48 -2.14 8.83 3.33
C ILE A 48 -2.12 8.76 1.81
N LEU A 49 -1.03 8.26 1.25
CA LEU A 49 -0.91 7.94 -0.18
C LEU A 49 -0.77 6.43 -0.38
N ASP A 50 -1.52 5.92 -1.34
CA ASP A 50 -1.25 4.65 -2.03
C ASP A 50 -1.22 4.90 -3.54
N ALA A 51 -0.02 4.95 -4.13
CA ALA A 51 0.18 5.24 -5.55
C ALA A 51 0.07 4.01 -6.48
N ALA A 52 -0.39 2.89 -5.96
CA ALA A 52 -0.77 1.67 -6.69
C ALA A 52 -1.91 0.99 -5.93
N CYS A 53 -3.03 1.73 -5.76
CA CYS A 53 -3.99 1.43 -4.71
C CYS A 53 -4.83 0.16 -4.95
N GLY A 54 -4.83 -0.39 -6.16
CA GLY A 54 -5.63 -1.57 -6.46
C GLY A 54 -7.11 -1.33 -6.13
N SER A 55 -7.71 -2.23 -5.35
CA SER A 55 -9.08 -2.07 -4.83
C SER A 55 -9.23 -1.01 -3.73
N GLY A 56 -8.13 -0.44 -3.23
CA GLY A 56 -8.14 0.56 -2.16
C GLY A 56 -7.99 0.01 -0.74
N ALA A 57 -7.46 -1.21 -0.58
CA ALA A 57 -7.35 -1.88 0.72
C ALA A 57 -6.66 -1.04 1.81
N PHE A 58 -5.49 -0.45 1.50
CA PHE A 58 -4.79 0.42 2.46
C PHE A 58 -5.58 1.69 2.80
N LEU A 59 -6.24 2.28 1.81
CA LEU A 59 -7.01 3.52 2.01
C LEU A 59 -8.26 3.25 2.87
N VAL A 60 -8.98 2.16 2.61
CA VAL A 60 -10.16 1.75 3.39
C VAL A 60 -9.76 1.44 4.83
N LYS A 61 -8.69 0.66 5.04
CA LYS A 61 -8.20 0.33 6.38
C LYS A 61 -7.73 1.56 7.14
N SER A 62 -6.97 2.44 6.49
CA SER A 62 -6.52 3.70 7.08
C SER A 62 -7.70 4.58 7.47
N MET A 63 -8.67 4.75 6.57
CA MET A 63 -9.89 5.51 6.84
C MET A 63 -10.62 4.98 8.07
N CYS A 64 -10.82 3.67 8.15
CA CYS A 64 -11.50 3.05 9.29
C CYS A 64 -10.78 3.32 10.61
N ASN A 65 -9.47 3.10 10.66
CA ASN A 65 -8.68 3.28 11.86
C ASN A 65 -8.60 4.74 12.30
N MET A 66 -8.37 5.66 11.36
CA MET A 66 -8.32 7.11 11.62
C MET A 66 -9.67 7.64 12.13
N ILE A 67 -10.79 7.16 11.57
CA ILE A 67 -12.15 7.52 12.03
C ILE A 67 -12.42 6.97 13.43
N LYS A 68 -12.02 5.74 13.72
CA LYS A 68 -12.13 5.18 15.10
C LYS A 68 -11.34 6.03 16.09
N GLU A 69 -10.10 6.39 15.76
CA GLU A 69 -9.27 7.27 16.59
C GLU A 69 -9.87 8.68 16.76
N SER A 70 -10.63 9.16 15.78
CA SER A 70 -11.29 10.47 15.85
C SER A 70 -12.55 10.52 16.72
N GLY A 71 -12.96 9.40 17.29
CA GLY A 71 -14.19 9.29 18.09
C GLY A 71 -15.41 8.81 17.28
N GLY A 72 -15.22 8.31 16.06
CA GLY A 72 -16.26 7.65 15.25
C GLY A 72 -16.78 8.48 14.08
N VAL A 73 -17.68 7.86 13.33
CA VAL A 73 -18.14 8.34 12.01
C VAL A 73 -18.93 9.66 12.01
N LYS A 74 -19.48 10.07 13.16
CA LYS A 74 -20.30 11.29 13.28
C LYS A 74 -19.47 12.54 13.57
N THR A 75 -18.17 12.43 13.74
CA THR A 75 -17.29 13.56 14.07
C THR A 75 -17.00 14.42 12.84
N LYS A 76 -16.74 15.73 13.06
CA LYS A 76 -16.22 16.59 12.01
C LYS A 76 -14.91 16.04 11.44
N LYS A 77 -14.04 15.54 12.30
CA LYS A 77 -12.75 14.93 11.90
C LYS A 77 -12.93 13.74 10.96
N ALA A 78 -13.94 12.88 11.18
CA ALA A 78 -14.25 11.79 10.26
C ALA A 78 -14.62 12.29 8.86
N SER A 79 -15.37 13.39 8.78
CA SER A 79 -15.67 14.03 7.49
C SER A 79 -14.41 14.60 6.81
N ASP A 80 -13.52 15.22 7.57
CA ASP A 80 -12.27 15.78 7.05
C ASP A 80 -11.33 14.66 6.56
N ILE A 81 -11.21 13.57 7.30
CA ILE A 81 -10.43 12.37 6.89
C ILE A 81 -10.89 11.91 5.50
N LYS A 82 -12.18 11.69 5.32
CA LYS A 82 -12.75 11.24 4.04
C LYS A 82 -12.53 12.21 2.90
N LYS A 83 -12.62 13.51 3.14
CA LYS A 83 -12.54 14.53 2.09
C LYS A 83 -11.12 14.90 1.70
N THR A 84 -10.16 14.86 2.63
CA THR A 84 -8.88 15.55 2.46
C THR A 84 -7.64 14.79 2.89
N GLN A 85 -7.76 13.55 3.38
CA GLN A 85 -6.63 12.86 3.99
C GLN A 85 -6.27 11.50 3.34
N LEU A 86 -7.03 11.03 2.35
CA LEU A 86 -6.81 9.74 1.69
C LEU A 86 -6.63 9.95 0.19
N PHE A 87 -5.51 9.48 -0.35
CA PHE A 87 -5.11 9.71 -1.74
C PHE A 87 -4.67 8.41 -2.39
N GLY A 88 -5.17 8.12 -3.59
CA GLY A 88 -4.84 6.92 -4.31
C GLY A 88 -4.65 7.14 -5.80
N ILE A 89 -3.74 6.37 -6.38
CA ILE A 89 -3.53 6.28 -7.82
C ILE A 89 -3.67 4.82 -8.23
N GLU A 90 -4.42 4.57 -9.30
CA GLU A 90 -4.51 3.27 -9.95
C GLU A 90 -4.43 3.46 -11.46
N PHE A 91 -3.60 2.67 -12.11
CA PHE A 91 -3.39 2.74 -13.55
C PHE A 91 -4.48 2.02 -14.34
N ASP A 92 -4.87 0.83 -13.88
CA ASP A 92 -5.86 0.00 -14.55
C ASP A 92 -7.28 0.55 -14.35
N ARG A 93 -7.97 0.79 -15.45
CA ARG A 93 -9.31 1.40 -15.45
C ARG A 93 -10.36 0.57 -14.70
N GLU A 94 -10.31 -0.76 -14.87
CA GLU A 94 -11.31 -1.65 -14.24
C GLU A 94 -11.05 -1.73 -12.73
N ILE A 95 -9.79 -1.84 -12.34
CA ILE A 95 -9.40 -1.86 -10.93
C ILE A 95 -9.63 -0.49 -10.26
N PHE A 96 -9.39 0.61 -10.97
CA PHE A 96 -9.76 1.94 -10.49
C PHE A 96 -11.26 2.05 -10.20
N ALA A 97 -12.11 1.49 -11.06
CA ALA A 97 -13.56 1.44 -10.82
C ALA A 97 -13.90 0.63 -9.55
N LEU A 98 -13.18 -0.48 -9.29
CA LEU A 98 -13.34 -1.26 -8.07
C LEU A 98 -12.93 -0.43 -6.82
N ALA A 99 -11.83 0.31 -6.90
CA ALA A 99 -11.41 1.19 -5.82
C ALA A 99 -12.48 2.24 -5.50
N CYS A 100 -13.03 2.90 -6.52
CA CYS A 100 -14.10 3.86 -6.36
C CYS A 100 -15.34 3.23 -5.72
N ALA A 101 -15.75 2.04 -6.17
CA ALA A 101 -16.88 1.32 -5.59
C ALA A 101 -16.65 0.92 -4.13
N ASN A 102 -15.43 0.46 -3.81
CA ASN A 102 -15.06 0.10 -2.45
C ASN A 102 -15.14 1.29 -1.50
N MET A 103 -14.63 2.45 -1.91
CA MET A 103 -14.72 3.67 -1.12
C MET A 103 -16.17 4.12 -0.94
N LEU A 104 -17.03 4.01 -1.97
CA LEU A 104 -18.47 4.31 -1.86
C LEU A 104 -19.19 3.38 -0.86
N ILE A 105 -18.89 2.08 -0.87
CA ILE A 105 -19.45 1.10 0.10
C ILE A 105 -19.13 1.55 1.53
N HIS A 106 -17.94 2.08 1.76
CA HIS A 106 -17.52 2.59 3.06
C HIS A 106 -17.97 4.04 3.32
N LYS A 107 -18.92 4.54 2.53
CA LYS A 107 -19.53 5.89 2.67
C LYS A 107 -18.51 7.02 2.56
N ASP A 108 -17.48 6.82 1.75
CA ASP A 108 -16.58 7.86 1.29
C ASP A 108 -17.01 8.30 -0.11
N GLY A 109 -17.75 9.37 -0.20
CA GLY A 109 -18.28 9.87 -1.48
C GLY A 109 -17.36 10.86 -2.20
N LYS A 110 -16.20 11.18 -1.66
CA LYS A 110 -15.29 12.23 -2.20
C LYS A 110 -13.81 11.87 -2.04
N THR A 111 -13.46 10.62 -2.27
CA THR A 111 -12.07 10.17 -2.21
C THR A 111 -11.25 10.83 -3.29
N ASN A 112 -10.02 11.22 -2.95
CA ASN A 112 -9.03 11.71 -3.91
C ASN A 112 -8.34 10.52 -4.59
N LEU A 113 -9.07 9.81 -5.44
CA LEU A 113 -8.55 8.77 -6.31
C LEU A 113 -8.39 9.30 -7.72
N GLU A 114 -7.27 8.98 -8.36
CA GLU A 114 -6.99 9.35 -9.73
C GLU A 114 -6.57 8.13 -10.56
N GLN A 115 -7.07 8.07 -11.79
CA GLN A 115 -6.62 7.08 -12.76
C GLN A 115 -5.40 7.63 -13.49
N LEU A 116 -4.21 7.34 -12.98
CA LEU A 116 -2.93 7.82 -13.53
C LEU A 116 -1.92 6.68 -13.56
N ASP A 117 -0.89 6.86 -14.36
CA ASP A 117 0.30 6.02 -14.33
C ASP A 117 1.36 6.63 -13.38
N SER A 118 1.59 5.99 -12.24
CA SER A 118 2.55 6.44 -11.22
C SER A 118 4.00 6.51 -11.70
N ARG A 119 4.29 6.09 -12.93
CA ARG A 119 5.60 6.23 -13.57
C ARG A 119 5.76 7.57 -14.30
N THR A 120 4.70 8.35 -14.45
CA THR A 120 4.66 9.59 -15.23
C THR A 120 4.95 10.83 -14.39
N GLN A 121 5.36 11.90 -15.08
CA GLN A 121 5.54 13.21 -14.43
C GLN A 121 4.22 13.78 -13.91
N GLU A 122 3.11 13.54 -14.61
CA GLU A 122 1.77 13.96 -14.17
C GLU A 122 1.42 13.40 -12.79
N ALA A 123 1.68 12.10 -12.58
CA ALA A 123 1.48 11.48 -11.28
C ALA A 123 2.42 12.07 -10.21
N CYS A 124 3.69 12.33 -10.55
CA CYS A 124 4.63 12.99 -9.66
C CYS A 124 4.14 14.37 -9.20
N ASP A 125 3.65 15.18 -10.12
CA ASP A 125 3.13 16.53 -9.84
C ASP A 125 1.86 16.46 -8.97
N TRP A 126 0.99 15.50 -9.25
CA TRP A 126 -0.19 15.23 -8.45
C TRP A 126 0.18 14.83 -7.00
N ILE A 127 1.09 13.88 -6.82
CA ILE A 127 1.59 13.45 -5.50
C ILE A 127 2.16 14.64 -4.73
N LYS A 128 3.05 15.41 -5.36
CA LYS A 128 3.69 16.57 -4.75
C LYS A 128 2.68 17.62 -4.27
N SER A 129 1.57 17.80 -4.98
CA SER A 129 0.51 18.74 -4.62
C SER A 129 -0.29 18.34 -3.37
N LYS A 130 -0.22 17.07 -2.92
CA LYS A 130 -1.08 16.54 -1.86
C LYS A 130 -0.50 16.63 -0.45
N GLN A 131 0.77 17.03 -0.29
CA GLN A 131 1.40 17.16 1.03
C GLN A 131 1.26 15.89 1.88
N ILE A 132 1.65 14.76 1.32
CA ILE A 132 1.54 13.44 1.94
C ILE A 132 2.41 13.35 3.18
N THR A 133 1.92 12.68 4.24
CA THR A 133 2.67 12.47 5.48
C THR A 133 3.03 11.00 5.73
N LYS A 134 2.29 10.07 5.14
CA LYS A 134 2.54 8.62 5.20
C LYS A 134 2.22 7.95 3.88
N VAL A 135 2.99 6.93 3.53
CA VAL A 135 2.78 6.12 2.34
C VAL A 135 2.64 4.65 2.73
N LEU A 136 1.60 4.01 2.21
CA LEU A 136 1.34 2.57 2.36
C LEU A 136 1.07 1.99 0.99
N MET A 137 1.94 1.09 0.51
CA MET A 137 1.83 0.57 -0.85
C MET A 137 2.22 -0.89 -0.97
N ASN A 138 1.48 -1.58 -1.85
CA ASN A 138 1.87 -2.87 -2.42
C ASN A 138 1.95 -2.70 -3.96
N PRO A 139 3.07 -2.16 -4.50
CA PRO A 139 3.19 -1.90 -5.93
C PRO A 139 3.32 -3.20 -6.71
N PRO A 140 3.02 -3.20 -8.04
CA PRO A 140 3.18 -4.39 -8.86
C PRO A 140 4.64 -4.85 -8.88
N PHE A 141 4.87 -6.17 -8.69
CA PHE A 141 6.22 -6.72 -8.50
C PHE A 141 7.02 -6.88 -9.79
N GLU A 142 6.35 -7.08 -10.91
CA GLU A 142 6.98 -7.35 -12.19
C GLU A 142 7.71 -6.11 -12.73
N SER A 143 8.92 -6.32 -13.25
CA SER A 143 9.75 -5.24 -13.79
C SER A 143 9.10 -4.51 -14.98
N LYS A 144 8.25 -5.21 -15.76
CA LYS A 144 7.50 -4.60 -16.87
C LYS A 144 6.56 -3.48 -16.43
N TYR A 145 6.06 -3.52 -15.19
CA TYR A 145 5.21 -2.48 -14.60
C TYR A 145 6.00 -1.38 -13.89
N GLY A 146 7.33 -1.46 -13.88
CA GLY A 146 8.18 -0.40 -13.35
C GLY A 146 8.11 -0.23 -11.84
N CYS A 147 8.05 -1.32 -11.09
CA CYS A 147 7.95 -1.34 -9.62
C CYS A 147 8.82 -0.29 -8.93
N LEU A 148 10.15 -0.33 -9.13
CA LEU A 148 11.06 0.62 -8.49
C LEU A 148 11.02 2.03 -9.11
N THR A 149 10.49 2.20 -10.31
CA THR A 149 10.21 3.54 -10.85
C THR A 149 9.07 4.20 -10.07
N ILE A 150 8.01 3.45 -9.76
CA ILE A 150 6.90 3.93 -8.93
C ILE A 150 7.41 4.29 -7.53
N VAL A 151 8.17 3.40 -6.89
CA VAL A 151 8.75 3.63 -5.56
C VAL A 151 9.64 4.88 -5.55
N GLU A 152 10.53 5.04 -6.55
CA GLU A 152 11.40 6.22 -6.69
C GLU A 152 10.58 7.51 -6.84
N ASN A 153 9.57 7.51 -7.70
CA ASN A 153 8.70 8.67 -7.93
C ASN A 153 7.97 9.07 -6.65
N VAL A 154 7.45 8.11 -5.89
CA VAL A 154 6.82 8.38 -4.60
C VAL A 154 7.82 9.00 -3.63
N LEU A 155 8.98 8.37 -3.41
CA LEU A 155 10.00 8.84 -2.47
C LEU A 155 10.53 10.24 -2.79
N LYS A 156 10.60 10.61 -4.08
CA LYS A 156 11.07 11.93 -4.52
C LYS A 156 10.00 13.03 -4.48
N ASN A 157 8.73 12.68 -4.43
CA ASN A 157 7.62 13.63 -4.55
C ASN A 157 6.75 13.77 -3.29
N VAL A 158 7.02 12.98 -2.25
CA VAL A 158 6.47 13.24 -0.92
C VAL A 158 7.41 14.17 -0.14
N PRO A 159 6.93 14.90 0.87
CA PRO A 159 7.78 15.75 1.71
C PRO A 159 8.92 14.98 2.39
N GLU A 160 10.01 15.67 2.66
CA GLU A 160 11.12 15.15 3.45
C GLU A 160 10.63 14.62 4.80
N HIS A 161 11.22 13.52 5.28
CA HIS A 161 10.86 12.80 6.50
C HIS A 161 9.53 12.02 6.45
N THR A 162 8.84 11.96 5.31
CA THR A 162 7.66 11.10 5.15
C THR A 162 8.04 9.63 5.31
N LYS A 163 7.35 8.92 6.22
CA LYS A 163 7.54 7.48 6.38
C LYS A 163 6.74 6.73 5.33
N CYS A 164 7.41 5.83 4.62
CA CYS A 164 6.86 5.07 3.51
C CYS A 164 7.05 3.58 3.76
N ALA A 165 5.98 2.81 3.68
CA ALA A 165 6.00 1.36 3.78
C ALA A 165 5.63 0.73 2.43
N PHE A 166 6.52 -0.10 1.89
CA PHE A 166 6.33 -0.82 0.63
C PHE A 166 6.44 -2.31 0.84
N ILE A 167 5.53 -3.08 0.23
CA ILE A 167 5.71 -4.53 0.08
C ILE A 167 6.44 -4.77 -1.23
N LEU A 168 7.60 -5.41 -1.16
CA LEU A 168 8.41 -5.73 -2.33
C LEU A 168 8.92 -7.18 -2.23
N PRO A 169 9.23 -7.83 -3.36
CA PRO A 169 9.98 -9.08 -3.35
C PRO A 169 11.30 -8.92 -2.59
N ASP A 170 11.71 -9.92 -1.80
CA ASP A 170 12.86 -9.86 -0.89
C ASP A 170 14.14 -9.29 -1.51
N LYS A 171 14.44 -9.71 -2.74
CA LYS A 171 15.66 -9.33 -3.46
C LYS A 171 15.48 -8.18 -4.45
N LYS A 172 14.33 -7.47 -4.39
CA LYS A 172 14.01 -6.46 -5.41
C LYS A 172 15.02 -5.32 -5.45
N LEU A 173 15.45 -4.81 -4.30
CA LEU A 173 16.40 -3.72 -4.21
C LEU A 173 17.83 -4.12 -4.63
N GLU A 174 18.21 -5.38 -4.42
CA GLU A 174 19.54 -5.88 -4.81
C GLU A 174 19.64 -6.15 -6.31
N LYS A 175 18.57 -6.73 -6.88
CA LYS A 175 18.57 -7.18 -8.29
C LYS A 175 18.32 -6.06 -9.29
N ASP A 176 17.67 -4.98 -8.88
CA ASP A 176 17.34 -3.86 -9.76
C ASP A 176 18.37 -2.74 -9.59
N ARG A 177 18.90 -2.24 -10.71
CA ARG A 177 19.88 -1.15 -10.73
C ARG A 177 19.37 0.14 -10.05
N LYS A 178 18.09 0.31 -9.91
CA LYS A 178 17.47 1.44 -9.19
C LYS A 178 17.57 1.29 -7.68
N GLY A 179 17.61 0.07 -7.13
CA GLY A 179 17.62 -0.17 -5.70
C GLY A 179 18.68 0.65 -4.94
N PRO A 180 19.98 0.51 -5.27
CA PRO A 180 21.02 1.31 -4.62
C PRO A 180 20.89 2.83 -4.85
N LYS A 181 20.24 3.25 -5.94
CA LYS A 181 20.03 4.68 -6.22
C LYS A 181 19.00 5.31 -5.26
N LEU A 182 18.01 4.53 -4.80
CA LEU A 182 17.03 5.01 -3.82
C LEU A 182 17.72 5.48 -2.53
N LEU A 183 18.79 4.81 -2.11
CA LEU A 183 19.52 5.12 -0.87
C LEU A 183 20.32 6.43 -0.95
N LYS A 184 20.48 6.98 -2.15
CA LYS A 184 21.14 8.30 -2.33
C LYS A 184 20.25 9.46 -1.89
N HIS A 185 18.93 9.27 -1.84
CA HIS A 185 17.97 10.32 -1.50
C HIS A 185 16.95 9.92 -0.43
N SER A 186 16.93 8.65 -0.02
CA SER A 186 16.01 8.16 1.01
C SER A 186 16.70 7.14 1.91
N THR A 187 16.31 7.08 3.17
CA THR A 187 16.84 6.16 4.17
C THR A 187 15.97 4.91 4.23
N LEU A 188 16.55 3.75 3.97
CA LEU A 188 15.94 2.46 4.30
C LEU A 188 16.17 2.19 5.79
N GLU A 189 15.10 2.21 6.59
CA GLU A 189 15.18 2.06 8.04
C GLU A 189 14.97 0.62 8.49
N LYS A 190 14.02 -0.08 7.87
CA LYS A 190 13.60 -1.44 8.28
C LYS A 190 13.31 -2.31 7.09
N ILE A 191 13.65 -3.59 7.24
CA ILE A 191 13.23 -4.68 6.35
C ILE A 191 12.57 -5.74 7.23
N ILE A 192 11.29 -6.02 7.00
CA ILE A 192 10.54 -7.02 7.74
C ILE A 192 10.12 -8.11 6.77
N LYS A 193 10.78 -9.26 6.84
CA LYS A 193 10.46 -10.40 6.00
C LYS A 193 9.12 -11.00 6.43
N LEU A 194 8.22 -11.14 5.46
CA LEU A 194 6.92 -11.77 5.66
C LEU A 194 7.01 -13.30 5.51
N PRO A 195 6.09 -14.05 6.12
CA PRO A 195 6.01 -15.49 5.95
C PRO A 195 5.87 -15.89 4.49
N GLU A 196 6.36 -17.07 4.15
CA GLU A 196 6.05 -17.70 2.86
C GLU A 196 4.52 -17.86 2.74
N LYS A 197 3.96 -17.69 1.55
CA LYS A 197 2.51 -17.86 1.29
C LYS A 197 1.58 -16.72 1.78
N VAL A 198 2.06 -15.60 2.27
CA VAL A 198 1.22 -14.42 2.51
C VAL A 198 0.54 -13.99 1.20
N PHE A 199 1.27 -14.03 0.10
CA PHE A 199 0.75 -13.84 -1.26
C PHE A 199 0.76 -15.18 -2.02
N SER A 200 -0.30 -15.49 -2.73
CA SER A 200 -0.63 -16.81 -3.28
C SER A 200 0.31 -17.37 -4.37
N GLU A 201 1.36 -16.69 -4.79
CA GLU A 201 2.10 -17.02 -6.01
C GLU A 201 3.58 -17.35 -5.81
N GLY A 202 4.00 -17.84 -4.65
CA GLY A 202 5.37 -18.32 -4.45
C GLY A 202 6.47 -17.25 -4.49
N VAL A 203 6.08 -15.97 -4.47
CA VAL A 203 7.01 -14.86 -4.33
C VAL A 203 7.18 -14.54 -2.84
N THR A 204 8.40 -14.67 -2.34
CA THR A 204 8.72 -14.25 -0.98
C THR A 204 8.86 -12.72 -0.93
N THR A 205 8.21 -12.11 0.04
CA THR A 205 8.11 -10.65 0.15
C THR A 205 8.55 -10.14 1.51
N SER A 206 8.95 -8.88 1.53
CA SER A 206 9.25 -8.14 2.76
C SER A 206 8.58 -6.77 2.74
N ILE A 207 8.37 -6.21 3.92
CA ILE A 207 7.99 -4.82 4.08
C ILE A 207 9.27 -4.01 4.21
N PHE A 208 9.42 -3.00 3.36
CA PHE A 208 10.52 -2.07 3.36
C PHE A 208 10.03 -0.71 3.86
N ILE A 209 10.61 -0.22 4.96
CA ILE A 209 10.27 1.08 5.55
C ILE A 209 11.34 2.09 5.17
N PHE A 210 10.93 3.14 4.47
CA PHE A 210 11.79 4.25 4.08
C PHE A 210 11.39 5.55 4.80
N GLU A 211 12.38 6.40 5.02
CA GLU A 211 12.21 7.81 5.29
C GLU A 211 12.60 8.59 4.03
N ALA A 212 11.64 9.29 3.44
CA ALA A 212 11.85 10.03 2.20
C ALA A 212 12.73 11.27 2.41
N GLY A 213 13.53 11.62 1.41
CA GLY A 213 14.30 12.86 1.37
C GLY A 213 15.53 12.90 2.26
N VAL A 214 15.88 11.82 2.94
CA VAL A 214 17.08 11.72 3.82
C VAL A 214 17.99 10.62 3.30
N PRO A 215 19.19 10.94 2.78
CA PRO A 215 20.13 9.92 2.29
C PRO A 215 20.53 8.90 3.36
N GLN A 216 20.79 7.66 2.94
CA GLN A 216 21.18 6.55 3.83
C GLN A 216 22.44 6.86 4.63
N ASN A 217 23.49 7.35 3.98
CA ASN A 217 24.74 7.77 4.60
C ASN A 217 25.32 6.77 5.62
N GLY A 218 25.29 5.49 5.32
CA GLY A 218 25.84 4.44 6.18
C GLY A 218 25.01 4.13 7.44
N LYS A 219 23.79 4.64 7.56
CA LYS A 219 22.88 4.29 8.66
C LYS A 219 22.56 2.80 8.65
N GLU A 220 22.47 2.22 9.82
CA GLU A 220 22.09 0.81 9.99
C GLU A 220 20.64 0.57 9.60
N ILE A 221 20.38 -0.63 9.11
CA ILE A 221 19.04 -1.10 8.73
C ILE A 221 18.61 -2.15 9.73
N PHE A 222 17.48 -1.93 10.39
CA PHE A 222 16.87 -2.97 11.22
C PHE A 222 16.25 -4.04 10.32
N ALA A 223 16.55 -5.32 10.56
CA ALA A 223 15.96 -6.42 9.84
C ALA A 223 15.40 -7.47 10.79
N CYS A 224 14.19 -7.95 10.51
CA CYS A 224 13.57 -9.06 11.24
C CYS A 224 12.76 -9.95 10.32
N TYR A 225 12.37 -11.11 10.85
CA TYR A 225 11.55 -12.11 10.18
C TYR A 225 10.30 -12.41 10.99
N ILE A 226 9.16 -12.45 10.32
CA ILE A 226 7.90 -12.93 10.89
C ILE A 226 7.70 -14.35 10.43
N GLU A 227 7.82 -15.30 11.35
CA GLU A 227 7.71 -16.73 11.02
C GLU A 227 6.27 -17.15 10.73
N ASN A 228 5.31 -16.57 11.46
CA ASN A 228 3.90 -16.91 11.34
C ASN A 228 3.05 -15.63 11.43
N ASP A 229 2.10 -15.49 10.52
CA ASP A 229 1.15 -14.36 10.47
C ASP A 229 -0.23 -14.68 11.09
N GLY A 230 -0.35 -15.82 11.79
CA GLY A 230 -1.58 -16.27 12.42
C GLY A 230 -2.54 -17.01 11.47
N LEU A 231 -2.11 -17.28 10.22
CA LEU A 231 -2.95 -17.92 9.22
C LEU A 231 -2.30 -19.18 8.65
N GLU A 232 -3.10 -20.25 8.48
CA GLU A 232 -2.71 -21.46 7.76
C GLU A 232 -3.44 -21.62 6.44
N THR A 233 -2.77 -22.24 5.47
CA THR A 233 -3.40 -22.55 4.18
C THR A 233 -4.15 -23.87 4.28
N VAL A 234 -5.47 -23.82 4.24
CA VAL A 234 -6.35 -24.98 4.22
C VAL A 234 -6.71 -25.33 2.78
N LYS A 235 -6.57 -26.62 2.42
CA LYS A 235 -6.85 -27.09 1.04
C LYS A 235 -8.28 -26.72 0.64
N ASN A 236 -8.41 -26.05 -0.51
CA ASN A 236 -9.66 -25.58 -1.10
C ASN A 236 -10.44 -24.51 -0.29
N GLN A 237 -9.90 -24.02 0.82
CA GLN A 237 -10.56 -23.02 1.66
C GLN A 237 -9.76 -21.71 1.80
N GLY A 238 -8.53 -21.67 1.24
CA GLY A 238 -7.66 -20.50 1.36
C GLY A 238 -6.94 -20.42 2.71
N ARG A 239 -6.60 -19.21 3.13
CA ARG A 239 -5.93 -18.99 4.41
C ARG A 239 -6.97 -18.74 5.51
N GLN A 240 -6.83 -19.42 6.63
CA GLN A 240 -7.73 -19.35 7.78
C GLN A 240 -6.93 -19.15 9.06
N ASP A 241 -7.58 -18.61 10.09
CA ASP A 241 -7.01 -18.45 11.43
C ASP A 241 -6.59 -19.82 12.01
N ILE A 242 -5.45 -19.84 12.72
CA ILE A 242 -4.92 -21.02 13.40
C ILE A 242 -5.64 -21.20 14.73
#